data_4b490b51779c422774d8f38eaf406e12
#
_entry.id   4b490b51779c422774d8f38eaf406e12
#
_cell.length_a   1.000
_cell.length_b   1.000
_cell.length_c   1.000
_cell.angle_alpha   90.00
_cell.angle_beta   90.00
_cell.angle_gamma   90.00
#
_symmetry.space_group_name_H-M   'P 1'
#
loop_
_entity.id
_entity.type
_entity.pdbx_description
1 polymer ?
#
loop_
_entity_poly.entity_id
_entity_poly.type
_entity_poly.pdbx_seq_one_letter_code
_entity_poly.pdbx_strand_id
1 'polypeptide(L)'
;MFPFVRRKTVETCDPKFSYCYATGSPDDGVLCDITKELAGMYQSHPGDIVFLCIGSDRSTGDSYGPFVGSQLKEHGCPYPVYGTIEKPVHALNISETLSEIRSRTTEPLIVSVDACLGSADRIGSILFNEGPLIPGFAIRNPLPGVGVCHFKGVVNHLDPHFPADSLNSTRLDTVLRLARITSGVILDSVRLAGSEKT
;
A
#
# COMPACT_ATOMS: atom_id res chain seq x y z
N MET A 1 -10.57 33.38 -26.14
CA MET A 1 -9.13 33.17 -25.94
C MET A 1 -8.96 32.73 -24.48
N PHE A 2 -8.92 31.42 -24.20
CA PHE A 2 -8.82 30.88 -22.84
C PHE A 2 -7.34 30.66 -22.52
N PRO A 3 -6.84 31.06 -21.35
CA PRO A 3 -5.45 30.90 -20.99
C PRO A 3 -5.15 29.39 -20.74
N PHE A 4 -4.16 28.90 -21.44
CA PHE A 4 -3.55 27.59 -21.21
C PHE A 4 -2.99 27.53 -19.79
N VAL A 5 -3.63 26.79 -18.89
CA VAL A 5 -3.06 26.43 -17.61
C VAL A 5 -1.94 25.42 -17.87
N ARG A 6 -0.68 25.87 -17.76
CA ARG A 6 0.50 24.99 -17.74
C ARG A 6 0.30 23.98 -16.61
N ARG A 7 0.10 22.70 -16.98
CA ARG A 7 0.31 21.60 -16.04
C ARG A 7 1.76 21.67 -15.55
N LYS A 8 1.96 21.90 -14.25
CA LYS A 8 3.26 21.66 -13.63
C LYS A 8 3.56 20.17 -13.87
N THR A 9 4.54 19.87 -14.69
CA THR A 9 5.19 18.57 -14.75
C THR A 9 5.77 18.35 -13.37
N VAL A 10 5.23 17.37 -12.65
CA VAL A 10 5.92 16.79 -11.50
C VAL A 10 7.20 16.18 -12.08
N GLU A 11 8.36 16.68 -11.69
CA GLU A 11 9.63 16.05 -11.97
C GLU A 11 9.54 14.63 -11.39
N THR A 12 9.34 13.64 -12.24
CA THR A 12 9.45 12.23 -11.89
C THR A 12 10.95 11.95 -11.81
N CYS A 13 11.52 12.11 -10.61
CA CYS A 13 12.77 11.45 -10.30
C CYS A 13 12.50 9.95 -10.47
N ASP A 14 13.37 9.23 -11.19
CA ASP A 14 13.25 7.77 -11.29
C ASP A 14 13.23 7.18 -9.86
N PRO A 15 12.30 6.26 -9.57
CA PRO A 15 12.19 5.70 -8.23
C PRO A 15 13.49 4.98 -7.88
N LYS A 16 14.02 5.17 -6.67
CA LYS A 16 15.23 4.48 -6.20
C LYS A 16 15.05 2.98 -6.19
N PHE A 17 13.82 2.50 -5.96
CA PHE A 17 13.48 1.08 -6.03
C PHE A 17 12.06 0.87 -6.57
N SER A 18 11.90 -0.27 -7.24
CA SER A 18 10.61 -0.79 -7.73
C SER A 18 10.70 -2.31 -7.81
N TYR A 19 9.89 -3.00 -7.02
CA TYR A 19 9.85 -4.46 -6.95
C TYR A 19 8.50 -4.98 -7.42
N CYS A 20 8.50 -6.14 -8.08
CA CYS A 20 7.31 -6.85 -8.47
C CYS A 20 7.45 -8.33 -8.10
N TYR A 21 6.60 -8.82 -7.22
CA TYR A 21 6.53 -10.23 -6.83
C TYR A 21 5.23 -10.84 -7.34
N ALA A 22 5.32 -11.96 -8.08
CA ALA A 22 4.17 -12.74 -8.50
C ALA A 22 3.92 -13.89 -7.52
N THR A 23 2.70 -13.98 -6.96
CA THR A 23 2.35 -15.07 -6.02
C THR A 23 2.44 -16.43 -6.70
N GLY A 24 3.17 -17.35 -6.06
CA GLY A 24 3.47 -18.67 -6.65
C GLY A 24 4.75 -18.72 -7.48
N SER A 25 5.53 -17.61 -7.53
CA SER A 25 6.90 -17.67 -8.01
C SER A 25 7.72 -18.62 -7.11
N PRO A 26 8.60 -19.46 -7.69
CA PRO A 26 9.51 -20.28 -6.92
C PRO A 26 10.66 -19.46 -6.29
N ASP A 27 10.82 -18.20 -6.68
CA ASP A 27 11.89 -17.30 -6.20
C ASP A 27 11.33 -16.30 -5.19
N ASP A 28 11.62 -16.53 -3.92
CA ASP A 28 11.30 -15.61 -2.82
C ASP A 28 12.37 -14.53 -2.61
N GLY A 29 13.39 -14.44 -3.45
CA GLY A 29 14.47 -13.44 -3.35
C GLY A 29 13.93 -12.02 -3.36
N VAL A 30 12.92 -11.75 -4.20
CA VAL A 30 12.27 -10.43 -4.27
C VAL A 30 11.63 -10.04 -2.94
N LEU A 31 10.99 -10.98 -2.23
CA LEU A 31 10.39 -10.71 -0.91
C LEU A 31 11.47 -10.39 0.13
N CYS A 32 12.60 -11.12 0.07
CA CYS A 32 13.75 -10.83 0.93
C CYS A 32 14.33 -9.44 0.67
N ASP A 33 14.44 -9.03 -0.59
CA ASP A 33 14.93 -7.70 -0.96
C ASP A 33 13.99 -6.59 -0.49
N ILE A 34 12.66 -6.76 -0.66
CA ILE A 34 11.67 -5.83 -0.11
C ILE A 34 11.79 -5.73 1.41
N THR A 35 11.94 -6.88 2.09
CA THR A 35 12.09 -6.92 3.55
C THR A 35 13.31 -6.12 4.02
N LYS A 36 14.47 -6.28 3.35
CA LYS A 36 15.70 -5.54 3.67
C LYS A 36 15.56 -4.05 3.37
N GLU A 37 14.95 -3.68 2.23
CA GLU A 37 14.72 -2.28 1.85
C GLU A 37 13.88 -1.56 2.92
N LEU A 38 12.75 -2.16 3.30
CA LEU A 38 11.89 -1.62 4.37
C LEU A 38 12.62 -1.51 5.71
N ALA A 39 13.36 -2.56 6.11
CA ALA A 39 14.11 -2.54 7.37
C ALA A 39 15.13 -1.40 7.38
N GLY A 40 15.88 -1.21 6.29
CA GLY A 40 16.81 -0.09 6.13
C GLY A 40 16.13 1.28 6.22
N MET A 41 14.95 1.43 5.62
CA MET A 41 14.16 2.66 5.74
C MET A 41 13.75 2.92 7.19
N TYR A 42 13.32 1.90 7.95
CA TYR A 42 12.93 2.06 9.37
C TYR A 42 14.12 2.42 10.26
N GLN A 43 15.29 1.86 10.00
CA GLN A 43 16.50 2.15 10.76
C GLN A 43 17.04 3.54 10.51
N SER A 44 16.95 4.03 9.28
CA SER A 44 17.47 5.33 8.87
C SER A 44 16.51 6.49 9.17
N HIS A 45 15.23 6.19 9.43
CA HIS A 45 14.23 7.23 9.68
C HIS A 45 14.23 7.68 11.14
N PRO A 46 14.37 9.01 11.42
CA PRO A 46 14.43 9.51 12.79
C PRO A 46 13.06 9.63 13.46
N GLY A 47 11.96 9.63 12.70
CA GLY A 47 10.61 9.84 13.17
C GLY A 47 9.80 8.55 13.35
N ASP A 48 8.51 8.72 13.48
CA ASP A 48 7.57 7.61 13.69
C ASP A 48 7.32 6.83 12.39
N ILE A 49 7.12 5.52 12.48
CA ILE A 49 6.71 4.68 11.36
C ILE A 49 5.21 4.46 11.46
N VAL A 50 4.49 4.59 10.34
CA VAL A 50 3.03 4.43 10.28
C VAL A 50 2.65 3.59 9.06
N PHE A 51 1.77 2.61 9.25
CA PHE A 51 1.15 1.85 8.17
C PHE A 51 -0.24 2.41 7.87
N LEU A 52 -0.45 2.79 6.60
CA LEU A 52 -1.73 3.28 6.11
C LEU A 52 -2.28 2.32 5.05
N CYS A 53 -3.21 1.46 5.47
CA CYS A 53 -3.85 0.45 4.65
C CYS A 53 -5.17 1.00 4.11
N ILE A 54 -5.20 1.26 2.80
CA ILE A 54 -6.32 1.95 2.15
C ILE A 54 -7.23 0.92 1.50
N GLY A 55 -8.54 1.16 1.56
CA GLY A 55 -9.55 0.34 0.93
C GLY A 55 -10.85 0.28 1.72
N SER A 56 -11.73 -0.64 1.35
CA SER A 56 -13.06 -0.82 1.94
C SER A 56 -13.43 -2.29 2.05
N ASP A 57 -14.13 -2.65 3.11
CA ASP A 57 -14.74 -3.98 3.31
C ASP A 57 -15.98 -4.23 2.42
N ARG A 58 -16.48 -3.18 1.75
CA ARG A 58 -17.70 -3.23 0.90
C ARG A 58 -17.44 -3.81 -0.50
N SER A 59 -16.19 -3.99 -0.89
CA SER A 59 -15.77 -4.56 -2.16
C SER A 59 -14.65 -5.54 -1.94
N THR A 60 -14.76 -6.75 -2.48
CA THR A 60 -13.77 -7.80 -2.24
C THR A 60 -12.36 -7.38 -2.66
N GLY A 61 -12.19 -6.78 -3.84
CA GLY A 61 -10.87 -6.35 -4.30
C GLY A 61 -10.30 -5.23 -3.43
N ASP A 62 -11.16 -4.28 -3.05
CA ASP A 62 -10.77 -3.12 -2.26
C ASP A 62 -10.45 -3.47 -0.79
N SER A 63 -10.84 -4.66 -0.34
CA SER A 63 -10.54 -5.12 1.02
C SER A 63 -9.09 -5.56 1.27
N TYR A 64 -8.24 -5.57 0.24
CA TYR A 64 -6.83 -5.96 0.36
C TYR A 64 -6.08 -5.15 1.42
N GLY A 65 -6.10 -3.81 1.33
CA GLY A 65 -5.47 -2.95 2.32
C GLY A 65 -6.00 -3.20 3.74
N PRO A 66 -7.31 -3.15 3.98
CA PRO A 66 -7.93 -3.48 5.26
C PRO A 66 -7.56 -4.86 5.82
N PHE A 67 -7.41 -5.90 4.99
CA PHE A 67 -6.93 -7.22 5.45
C PHE A 67 -5.47 -7.16 5.89
N VAL A 68 -4.59 -6.47 5.14
CA VAL A 68 -3.19 -6.26 5.57
C VAL A 68 -3.16 -5.56 6.92
N GLY A 69 -3.91 -4.46 7.08
CA GLY A 69 -3.94 -3.72 8.33
C GLY A 69 -4.46 -4.54 9.53
N SER A 70 -5.49 -5.36 9.33
CA SER A 70 -5.99 -6.27 10.37
C SER A 70 -4.93 -7.30 10.76
N GLN A 71 -4.27 -7.93 9.80
CA GLN A 71 -3.22 -8.91 10.06
C GLN A 71 -2.01 -8.30 10.78
N LEU A 72 -1.60 -7.08 10.42
CA LEU A 72 -0.53 -6.37 11.13
C LEU A 72 -0.88 -6.17 12.61
N LYS A 73 -2.12 -5.77 12.94
CA LYS A 73 -2.57 -5.63 14.33
C LYS A 73 -2.67 -6.96 15.05
N GLU A 74 -3.25 -7.97 14.43
CA GLU A 74 -3.40 -9.32 15.00
C GLU A 74 -2.05 -9.96 15.34
N HIS A 75 -1.02 -9.69 14.54
CA HIS A 75 0.34 -10.22 14.78
C HIS A 75 1.24 -9.29 15.59
N GLY A 76 0.66 -8.28 16.22
CA GLY A 76 1.38 -7.43 17.20
C GLY A 76 2.39 -6.47 16.57
N CYS A 77 2.09 -5.90 15.39
CA CYS A 77 2.91 -4.84 14.82
C CYS A 77 3.09 -3.70 15.83
N PRO A 78 4.33 -3.30 16.19
CA PRO A 78 4.57 -2.29 17.22
C PRO A 78 4.27 -0.86 16.77
N TYR A 79 4.10 -0.65 15.48
CA TYR A 79 3.86 0.66 14.89
C TYR A 79 2.36 0.93 14.69
N PRO A 80 1.92 2.21 14.68
CA PRO A 80 0.56 2.58 14.37
C PRO A 80 0.09 2.04 13.02
N VAL A 81 -1.08 1.39 13.01
CA VAL A 81 -1.73 0.85 11.81
C VAL A 81 -3.10 1.49 11.66
N TYR A 82 -3.33 2.18 10.55
CA TYR A 82 -4.60 2.77 10.15
C TYR A 82 -5.16 2.00 8.95
N GLY A 83 -6.47 1.76 8.96
CA GLY A 83 -7.16 1.01 7.91
C GLY A 83 -7.14 -0.50 8.17
N THR A 84 -8.12 -0.98 8.93
CA THR A 84 -8.42 -2.39 9.16
C THR A 84 -9.80 -2.72 8.63
N ILE A 85 -10.19 -3.99 8.62
CA ILE A 85 -11.56 -4.40 8.26
C ILE A 85 -12.58 -3.75 9.20
N GLU A 86 -12.28 -3.63 10.50
CA GLU A 86 -13.16 -3.00 11.48
C GLU A 86 -13.26 -1.47 11.30
N LYS A 87 -12.13 -0.83 10.94
CA LYS A 87 -12.02 0.62 10.75
C LYS A 87 -11.29 0.92 9.43
N PRO A 88 -11.95 0.76 8.29
CA PRO A 88 -11.32 0.97 6.99
C PRO A 88 -11.02 2.45 6.73
N VAL A 89 -9.91 2.68 6.02
CA VAL A 89 -9.53 4.01 5.53
C VAL A 89 -9.73 4.02 4.01
N HIS A 90 -10.58 4.90 3.53
CA HIS A 90 -10.99 4.99 2.13
C HIS A 90 -11.08 6.46 1.67
N ALA A 91 -11.40 6.69 0.41
CA ALA A 91 -11.42 8.01 -0.20
C ALA A 91 -12.22 9.08 0.57
N LEU A 92 -13.25 8.69 1.33
CA LEU A 92 -14.10 9.64 2.05
C LEU A 92 -13.54 10.09 3.40
N ASN A 93 -12.68 9.29 4.04
CA ASN A 93 -12.13 9.60 5.37
C ASN A 93 -10.61 9.71 5.43
N ILE A 94 -9.90 9.46 4.34
CA ILE A 94 -8.43 9.48 4.31
C ILE A 94 -7.85 10.84 4.73
N SER A 95 -8.49 11.96 4.38
CA SER A 95 -8.02 13.30 4.76
C SER A 95 -8.07 13.52 6.27
N GLU A 96 -9.12 13.04 6.93
CA GLU A 96 -9.27 13.07 8.38
C GLU A 96 -8.22 12.17 9.05
N THR A 97 -8.05 10.94 8.54
CA THR A 97 -7.03 10.01 9.02
C THR A 97 -5.62 10.58 8.91
N LEU A 98 -5.28 11.22 7.80
CA LEU A 98 -3.98 11.88 7.63
C LEU A 98 -3.77 13.04 8.61
N SER A 99 -4.82 13.79 8.91
CA SER A 99 -4.77 14.84 9.93
C SER A 99 -4.55 14.25 11.33
N GLU A 100 -5.21 13.14 11.65
CA GLU A 100 -4.99 12.39 12.89
C GLU A 100 -3.55 11.88 13.00
N ILE A 101 -3.02 11.24 11.95
CA ILE A 101 -1.63 10.76 11.91
C ILE A 101 -0.67 11.90 12.22
N ARG A 102 -0.78 13.03 11.51
CA ARG A 102 0.10 14.20 11.70
C ARG A 102 0.00 14.81 13.10
N SER A 103 -1.14 14.70 13.76
CA SER A 103 -1.32 15.23 15.11
C SER A 103 -0.72 14.34 16.20
N ARG A 104 -0.54 13.04 15.90
CA ARG A 104 -0.08 12.03 16.87
C ARG A 104 1.35 11.56 16.67
N THR A 105 1.97 11.93 15.55
CA THR A 105 3.29 11.45 15.15
C THR A 105 4.21 12.59 14.75
N THR A 106 5.51 12.40 14.93
CA THR A 106 6.55 13.35 14.54
C THR A 106 7.22 12.86 13.26
N GLU A 107 7.16 13.64 12.19
CA GLU A 107 7.78 13.32 10.88
C GLU A 107 7.53 11.87 10.44
N PRO A 108 6.27 11.44 10.26
CA PRO A 108 5.96 10.03 10.06
C PRO A 108 6.49 9.51 8.72
N LEU A 109 7.21 8.39 8.76
CA LEU A 109 7.43 7.53 7.60
C LEU A 109 6.16 6.73 7.36
N ILE A 110 5.35 7.14 6.39
CA ILE A 110 4.10 6.45 6.06
C ILE A 110 4.37 5.44 4.95
N VAL A 111 4.13 4.16 5.24
CA VAL A 111 4.07 3.06 4.28
C VAL A 111 2.62 2.81 3.91
N SER A 112 2.26 3.06 2.66
CA SER A 112 0.88 2.91 2.20
C SER A 112 0.64 1.55 1.56
N VAL A 113 -0.57 1.00 1.73
CA VAL A 113 -1.01 -0.27 1.13
C VAL A 113 -2.36 -0.06 0.48
N ASP A 114 -2.51 -0.44 -0.79
CA ASP A 114 -3.76 -0.29 -1.55
C ASP A 114 -3.91 -1.38 -2.60
N ALA A 115 -5.15 -1.68 -2.98
CA ALA A 115 -5.44 -2.55 -4.10
C ALA A 115 -5.25 -1.82 -5.44
N CYS A 116 -4.91 -2.56 -6.47
CA CYS A 116 -4.98 -2.03 -7.83
C CYS A 116 -5.51 -3.07 -8.81
N LEU A 117 -6.00 -2.57 -9.93
CA LEU A 117 -6.34 -3.36 -11.10
C LEU A 117 -5.18 -3.30 -12.09
N GLY A 118 -4.94 -4.39 -12.81
CA GLY A 118 -3.83 -4.49 -13.76
C GLY A 118 -4.20 -5.31 -14.98
N SER A 119 -3.19 -5.72 -15.76
CA SER A 119 -3.37 -6.70 -16.83
C SER A 119 -3.62 -8.10 -16.26
N ALA A 120 -4.30 -8.95 -17.01
CA ALA A 120 -4.72 -10.28 -16.54
C ALA A 120 -3.54 -11.18 -16.11
N ASP A 121 -2.40 -11.04 -16.77
CA ASP A 121 -1.15 -11.75 -16.46
C ASP A 121 -0.49 -11.32 -15.14
N ARG A 122 -0.88 -10.15 -14.62
CA ARG A 122 -0.36 -9.60 -13.36
C ARG A 122 -1.27 -9.83 -12.16
N ILE A 123 -2.44 -10.42 -12.33
CA ILE A 123 -3.32 -10.73 -11.20
C ILE A 123 -2.59 -11.63 -10.21
N GLY A 124 -2.62 -11.26 -8.92
CA GLY A 124 -1.87 -11.96 -7.88
C GLY A 124 -0.44 -11.47 -7.70
N SER A 125 -0.05 -10.34 -8.31
CA SER A 125 1.25 -9.71 -8.06
C SER A 125 1.17 -8.67 -6.95
N ILE A 126 2.30 -8.51 -6.24
CA ILE A 126 2.55 -7.44 -5.28
C ILE A 126 3.61 -6.53 -5.88
N LEU A 127 3.30 -5.24 -5.93
CA LEU A 127 4.23 -4.19 -6.34
C LEU A 127 4.65 -3.42 -5.10
N PHE A 128 5.96 -3.22 -4.91
CA PHE A 128 6.50 -2.34 -3.88
C PHE A 128 7.35 -1.26 -4.51
N ASN A 129 6.98 -0.01 -4.33
CA ASN A 129 7.62 1.11 -5.00
C ASN A 129 7.94 2.25 -4.03
N GLU A 130 9.02 2.97 -4.33
CA GLU A 130 9.29 4.27 -3.73
C GLU A 130 8.26 5.30 -4.21
N GLY A 131 8.07 6.31 -3.38
CA GLY A 131 7.20 7.44 -3.68
C GLY A 131 5.76 7.28 -3.15
N PRO A 132 4.99 8.36 -3.24
CA PRO A 132 3.66 8.40 -2.70
C PRO A 132 2.67 7.55 -3.50
N LEU A 133 1.79 6.88 -2.78
CA LEU A 133 0.61 6.27 -3.36
C LEU A 133 -0.40 7.37 -3.73
N ILE A 134 -0.99 7.31 -4.92
CA ILE A 134 -2.13 8.15 -5.30
C ILE A 134 -3.40 7.30 -5.15
N PRO A 135 -4.18 7.47 -4.07
CA PRO A 135 -5.40 6.70 -3.86
C PRO A 135 -6.51 7.14 -4.81
N GLY A 136 -7.47 6.26 -5.07
CA GLY A 136 -8.70 6.63 -5.77
C GLY A 136 -8.58 6.75 -7.28
N PHE A 137 -7.55 6.16 -7.90
CA PHE A 137 -7.40 6.14 -9.35
C PHE A 137 -8.63 5.53 -10.07
N ALA A 138 -9.32 4.59 -9.40
CA ALA A 138 -10.55 4.00 -9.91
C ALA A 138 -11.78 4.93 -9.82
N ILE A 139 -11.75 5.99 -9.00
CA ILE A 139 -12.91 6.87 -8.73
C ILE A 139 -12.84 8.22 -9.45
N ARG A 140 -11.90 8.43 -10.37
CA ARG A 140 -11.68 9.69 -11.11
C ARG A 140 -11.51 10.95 -10.26
N ASN A 141 -11.24 10.80 -8.97
CA ASN A 141 -10.94 11.91 -8.06
C ASN A 141 -9.59 11.66 -7.39
N PRO A 142 -8.45 12.02 -8.05
CA PRO A 142 -7.13 11.76 -7.50
C PRO A 142 -6.94 12.57 -6.22
N LEU A 143 -6.75 11.85 -5.13
CA LEU A 143 -6.34 12.43 -3.86
C LEU A 143 -4.83 12.76 -3.90
N PRO A 144 -4.36 13.66 -3.02
CA PRO A 144 -2.93 13.91 -2.91
C PRO A 144 -2.18 12.61 -2.59
N GLY A 145 -0.99 12.47 -3.16
CA GLY A 145 -0.14 11.30 -2.90
C GLY A 145 0.20 11.15 -1.43
N VAL A 146 0.20 9.92 -0.94
CA VAL A 146 0.40 9.58 0.48
C VAL A 146 1.52 8.57 0.65
N GLY A 147 2.37 8.82 1.64
CA GLY A 147 3.48 7.94 2.02
C GLY A 147 4.77 8.21 1.26
N VAL A 148 5.84 7.58 1.72
CA VAL A 148 7.18 7.63 1.12
C VAL A 148 7.48 6.42 0.27
N CYS A 149 6.78 5.31 0.52
CA CYS A 149 6.75 4.10 -0.29
C CYS A 149 5.39 3.43 -0.15
N HIS A 150 5.10 2.51 -1.06
CA HIS A 150 3.79 1.87 -1.05
C HIS A 150 3.79 0.45 -1.64
N PHE A 151 2.89 -0.37 -1.12
CA PHE A 151 2.49 -1.64 -1.69
C PHE A 151 1.22 -1.49 -2.51
N LYS A 152 1.18 -2.14 -3.68
CA LYS A 152 -0.03 -2.37 -4.47
C LYS A 152 -0.24 -3.85 -4.70
N GLY A 153 -1.41 -4.36 -4.33
CA GLY A 153 -1.84 -5.72 -4.70
C GLY A 153 -2.64 -5.69 -6.00
N VAL A 154 -2.19 -6.38 -7.03
CA VAL A 154 -2.96 -6.54 -8.28
C VAL A 154 -4.03 -7.59 -8.06
N VAL A 155 -5.23 -7.15 -7.72
CA VAL A 155 -6.31 -8.02 -7.25
C VAL A 155 -7.17 -8.59 -8.38
N ASN A 156 -7.33 -7.84 -9.49
CA ASN A 156 -8.10 -8.25 -10.66
C ASN A 156 -7.63 -7.49 -11.91
N HIS A 157 -8.18 -7.85 -13.09
CA HIS A 157 -7.94 -7.13 -14.32
C HIS A 157 -8.66 -5.78 -14.34
N LEU A 158 -8.07 -4.83 -15.05
CA LEU A 158 -8.69 -3.52 -15.28
C LEU A 158 -9.67 -3.60 -16.45
N ASP A 159 -10.97 -3.47 -16.17
CA ASP A 159 -11.96 -3.10 -17.18
C ASP A 159 -12.03 -1.56 -17.23
N PRO A 160 -11.65 -0.90 -18.33
CA PRO A 160 -11.66 0.56 -18.42
C PRO A 160 -13.06 1.18 -18.32
N HIS A 161 -14.09 0.41 -18.65
CA HIS A 161 -15.49 0.85 -18.61
C HIS A 161 -16.16 0.62 -17.25
N PHE A 162 -15.78 -0.48 -16.57
CA PHE A 162 -16.41 -0.93 -15.31
C PHE A 162 -15.36 -1.31 -14.25
N PRO A 163 -14.46 -0.38 -13.84
CA PRO A 163 -13.41 -0.71 -12.87
C PRO A 163 -13.97 -1.11 -11.50
N ALA A 164 -15.12 -0.56 -11.09
CA ALA A 164 -15.76 -0.95 -9.84
C ALA A 164 -16.27 -2.39 -9.87
N ASP A 165 -16.77 -2.86 -11.01
CA ASP A 165 -17.23 -4.25 -11.16
C ASP A 165 -16.05 -5.22 -11.12
N SER A 166 -14.90 -4.84 -11.65
CA SER A 166 -13.65 -5.61 -11.52
C SER A 166 -13.25 -5.77 -10.05
N LEU A 167 -13.32 -4.71 -9.23
CA LEU A 167 -13.06 -4.81 -7.79
C LEU A 167 -14.09 -5.72 -7.09
N ASN A 168 -15.37 -5.56 -7.40
CA ASN A 168 -16.45 -6.33 -6.76
C ASN A 168 -16.43 -7.82 -7.15
N SER A 169 -16.04 -8.15 -8.38
CA SER A 169 -15.93 -9.53 -8.88
C SER A 169 -14.59 -10.21 -8.56
N THR A 170 -13.73 -9.55 -7.80
CA THR A 170 -12.43 -10.11 -7.38
C THR A 170 -12.61 -11.36 -6.52
N ARG A 171 -11.78 -12.37 -6.74
CA ARG A 171 -11.76 -13.58 -5.92
C ARG A 171 -11.17 -13.28 -4.53
N LEU A 172 -11.90 -13.63 -3.48
CA LEU A 172 -11.45 -13.44 -2.10
C LEU A 172 -10.14 -14.16 -1.80
N ASP A 173 -9.94 -15.36 -2.36
CA ASP A 173 -8.69 -16.11 -2.23
C ASP A 173 -7.47 -15.31 -2.70
N THR A 174 -7.59 -14.58 -3.83
CA THR A 174 -6.52 -13.72 -4.34
C THR A 174 -6.18 -12.62 -3.33
N VAL A 175 -7.20 -11.95 -2.80
CA VAL A 175 -7.04 -10.87 -1.81
C VAL A 175 -6.37 -11.37 -0.54
N LEU A 176 -6.87 -12.50 0.01
CA LEU A 176 -6.33 -13.08 1.25
C LEU A 176 -4.88 -13.53 1.10
N ARG A 177 -4.54 -14.13 -0.03
CA ARG A 177 -3.17 -14.56 -0.33
C ARG A 177 -2.22 -13.38 -0.43
N LEU A 178 -2.58 -12.35 -1.20
CA LEU A 178 -1.80 -11.11 -1.32
C LEU A 178 -1.64 -10.44 0.05
N ALA A 179 -2.71 -10.32 0.83
CA ALA A 179 -2.67 -9.69 2.14
C ALA A 179 -1.74 -10.43 3.11
N ARG A 180 -1.78 -11.77 3.11
CA ARG A 180 -0.90 -12.60 3.95
C ARG A 180 0.57 -12.40 3.62
N ILE A 181 0.92 -12.39 2.32
CA ILE A 181 2.31 -12.19 1.90
C ILE A 181 2.77 -10.79 2.26
N THR A 182 1.99 -9.75 1.95
CA THR A 182 2.35 -8.36 2.25
C THR A 182 2.51 -8.10 3.74
N SER A 183 1.58 -8.57 4.56
CA SER A 183 1.69 -8.44 6.03
C SER A 183 2.89 -9.20 6.59
N GLY A 184 3.21 -10.38 6.03
CA GLY A 184 4.39 -11.16 6.39
C GLY A 184 5.68 -10.38 6.12
N VAL A 185 5.85 -9.86 4.90
CA VAL A 185 7.02 -9.04 4.52
C VAL A 185 7.17 -7.82 5.45
N ILE A 186 6.07 -7.11 5.74
CA ILE A 186 6.10 -5.96 6.65
C ILE A 186 6.53 -6.39 8.06
N LEU A 187 5.96 -7.46 8.60
CA LEU A 187 6.32 -7.94 9.96
C LEU A 187 7.76 -8.43 10.03
N ASP A 188 8.26 -9.10 9.00
CA ASP A 188 9.64 -9.56 8.93
C ASP A 188 10.61 -8.39 8.83
N SER A 189 10.27 -7.32 8.08
CA SER A 189 11.08 -6.10 8.03
C SER A 189 11.13 -5.37 9.37
N VAL A 190 10.03 -5.36 10.13
CA VAL A 190 9.98 -4.81 11.48
C VAL A 190 10.88 -5.60 12.44
N ARG A 191 10.83 -6.94 12.38
CA ARG A 191 11.71 -7.81 13.19
C ARG A 191 13.18 -7.60 12.85
N LEU A 192 13.51 -7.54 11.54
CA LEU A 192 14.87 -7.33 11.08
C LEU A 192 15.42 -5.98 11.58
N ALA A 193 14.64 -4.90 11.46
CA ALA A 193 15.04 -3.58 11.95
C ALA A 193 15.24 -3.52 13.47
N GLY A 194 14.48 -4.33 14.24
CA GLY A 194 14.61 -4.41 15.70
C GLY A 194 15.81 -5.25 16.17
N SER A 195 16.22 -6.27 15.41
CA SER A 195 17.31 -7.18 15.78
C SER A 195 18.72 -6.57 15.69
N GLU A 196 18.89 -5.50 14.91
CA GLU A 196 20.17 -4.83 14.74
C GLU A 196 20.40 -3.67 15.73
N LYS A 197 19.43 -3.38 16.59
CA LYS A 197 19.56 -2.35 17.66
C LYS A 197 20.01 -2.94 19.01
N THR A 198 20.31 -4.24 19.06
CA THR A 198 20.79 -4.94 20.28
C THR A 198 22.25 -5.30 20.15
#